data_9d760140eec530b620af207af46878bf
#
_entry.id   9d760140eec530b620af207af46878bf
#
_cell.length_a   1.000
_cell.length_b   1.000
_cell.length_c   1.000
_cell.angle_alpha   90.00
_cell.angle_beta   90.00
_cell.angle_gamma   90.00
#
_symmetry.space_group_name_H-M   'P 1'
#
loop_
_entity.id
_entity.type
_entity.pdbx_description
1 polymer ?
#
loop_
_entity_poly.entity_id
_entity_poly.type
_entity_poly.pdbx_seq_one_letter_code
_entity_poly.pdbx_strand_id
1 'polypeptide(L)'
;MAGITWWNFYFRLFPGTIRSPQVIEFLEHLLRHIPGKLLIVWDGLTGHRSRLTWEFIRAQRGRLWVEFLPGYAPDLNPVEYLWSHWKQHELPNFCPTTFGQLSNYARRALRRMRKRPSLVIAFWRQAELFPL
;
A
#
# COMPACT_ATOMS: atom_id res chain seq x y z
N MET A 1 -2.70 -4.50 -2.44
CA MET A 1 -1.84 -3.83 -1.43
C MET A 1 -1.30 -2.53 -1.98
N ALA A 2 -1.12 -1.55 -1.14
CA ALA A 2 -0.49 -0.29 -1.51
C ALA A 2 0.45 0.19 -0.42
N GLY A 3 1.50 0.91 -0.82
CA GLY A 3 2.40 1.61 0.06
C GLY A 3 2.55 3.05 -0.42
N ILE A 4 2.54 3.99 0.48
CA ILE A 4 2.57 5.41 0.19
C ILE A 4 3.86 6.05 0.69
N THR A 5 4.45 6.91 -0.14
CA THR A 5 5.53 7.82 0.25
C THR A 5 4.96 9.25 0.33
N TRP A 6 5.81 10.25 0.57
CA TRP A 6 5.32 11.62 0.76
C TRP A 6 4.53 12.18 -0.42
N TRP A 7 4.90 11.80 -1.66
CA TRP A 7 4.25 12.33 -2.86
C TRP A 7 3.97 11.28 -3.93
N ASN A 8 4.19 10.00 -3.62
CA ASN A 8 3.97 8.91 -4.56
C ASN A 8 3.42 7.70 -3.83
N PHE A 9 2.98 6.70 -4.57
CA PHE A 9 2.58 5.43 -3.99
C PHE A 9 2.86 4.29 -4.96
N TYR A 10 2.91 3.08 -4.40
CA TYR A 10 3.13 1.83 -5.13
C TYR A 10 2.01 0.87 -4.78
N PHE A 11 1.60 0.06 -5.73
CA PHE A 11 0.51 -0.88 -5.51
C PHE A 11 0.70 -2.17 -6.28
N ARG A 12 0.09 -3.25 -5.76
CA ARG A 12 -0.08 -4.54 -6.44
C ARG A 12 -1.48 -5.04 -6.15
N LEU A 13 -2.14 -5.56 -7.18
CA LEU A 13 -3.47 -6.15 -7.07
C LEU A 13 -3.34 -7.67 -7.12
N PHE A 14 -3.95 -8.34 -6.15
CA PHE A 14 -3.91 -9.80 -6.04
C PHE A 14 -5.34 -10.34 -6.03
N PRO A 15 -5.61 -11.48 -6.71
CA PRO A 15 -6.89 -12.17 -6.55
C PRO A 15 -6.94 -12.84 -5.19
N GLY A 16 -8.09 -12.74 -4.52
CA GLY A 16 -8.33 -13.41 -3.24
C GLY A 16 -7.70 -12.72 -2.05
N THR A 17 -7.52 -13.48 -0.99
CA THR A 17 -7.06 -12.99 0.30
C THR A 17 -5.55 -12.71 0.31
N ILE A 18 -5.17 -11.59 0.92
CA ILE A 18 -3.76 -11.25 1.11
C ILE A 18 -3.21 -12.07 2.27
N ARG A 19 -2.18 -12.86 1.99
CA ARG A 19 -1.46 -13.69 2.96
C ARG A 19 0.05 -13.42 2.85
N SER A 20 0.85 -14.15 3.63
CA SER A 20 2.30 -13.94 3.67
C SER A 20 3.00 -13.94 2.31
N PRO A 21 2.69 -14.87 1.37
CA PRO A 21 3.32 -14.83 0.05
C PRO A 21 3.04 -13.53 -0.71
N GLN A 22 1.83 -13.01 -0.65
CA GLN A 22 1.46 -11.75 -1.31
C GLN A 22 2.14 -10.55 -0.63
N VAL A 23 2.24 -10.56 0.69
CA VAL A 23 2.97 -9.52 1.44
C VAL A 23 4.43 -9.50 1.00
N ILE A 24 5.08 -10.66 0.93
CA ILE A 24 6.48 -10.78 0.51
C ILE A 24 6.65 -10.29 -0.93
N GLU A 25 5.76 -10.69 -1.83
CA GLU A 25 5.80 -10.24 -3.22
C GLU A 25 5.69 -8.72 -3.32
N PHE A 26 4.84 -8.11 -2.50
CA PHE A 26 4.70 -6.67 -2.45
C PHE A 26 5.96 -6.00 -1.91
N LEU A 27 6.57 -6.53 -0.86
CA LEU A 27 7.84 -6.02 -0.33
C LEU A 27 8.95 -6.11 -1.38
N GLU A 28 9.04 -7.21 -2.11
CA GLU A 28 9.98 -7.35 -3.22
C GLU A 28 9.76 -6.28 -4.29
N HIS A 29 8.50 -6.01 -4.61
CA HIS A 29 8.12 -4.96 -5.55
C HIS A 29 8.62 -3.60 -5.08
N LEU A 30 8.43 -3.26 -3.80
CA LEU A 30 8.93 -2.01 -3.24
C LEU A 30 10.46 -1.93 -3.30
N LEU A 31 11.14 -3.01 -2.95
CA LEU A 31 12.62 -3.06 -2.96
C LEU A 31 13.19 -2.90 -4.36
N ARG A 32 12.47 -3.36 -5.39
CA ARG A 32 12.90 -3.17 -6.79
C ARG A 32 12.73 -1.74 -7.28
N HIS A 33 11.73 -1.02 -6.78
CA HIS A 33 11.36 0.30 -7.30
C HIS A 33 11.91 1.46 -6.46
N ILE A 34 12.24 1.21 -5.20
CA ILE A 34 12.72 2.25 -4.29
C ILE A 34 14.15 1.91 -3.88
N PRO A 35 15.15 2.70 -4.30
CA PRO A 35 16.54 2.42 -3.94
C PRO A 35 16.83 2.77 -2.47
N GLY A 36 17.86 2.14 -1.90
CA GLY A 36 18.33 2.43 -0.56
C GLY A 36 17.55 1.72 0.54
N LYS A 37 17.73 2.21 1.76
CA LYS A 37 17.07 1.64 2.94
C LYS A 37 15.62 2.08 3.03
N LEU A 38 14.73 1.16 3.38
CA LEU A 38 13.30 1.41 3.53
C LEU A 38 12.86 1.20 4.97
N LEU A 39 12.09 2.15 5.48
CA LEU A 39 11.32 1.98 6.71
C LEU A 39 9.86 1.78 6.31
N ILE A 40 9.31 0.62 6.65
CA ILE A 40 7.91 0.30 6.42
C ILE A 40 7.15 0.50 7.72
N VAL A 41 6.14 1.33 7.69
CA VAL A 41 5.19 1.48 8.81
C VAL A 41 3.87 0.87 8.36
N TRP A 42 3.41 -0.16 9.05
CA TRP A 42 2.19 -0.85 8.66
C TRP A 42 1.34 -1.28 9.86
N ASP A 43 0.14 -1.74 9.59
CA ASP A 43 -0.73 -2.28 10.63
C ASP A 43 -0.34 -3.70 11.03
N GLY A 44 -0.99 -4.23 12.07
CA GLY A 44 -0.67 -5.53 12.60
C GLY A 44 -1.44 -6.70 12.00
N LEU A 45 -1.76 -6.68 10.71
CA LEU A 45 -2.44 -7.79 10.04
C LEU A 45 -1.64 -9.09 10.17
N THR A 46 -2.36 -10.22 10.15
CA THR A 46 -1.75 -11.55 10.34
C THR A 46 -0.60 -11.83 9.36
N GLY A 47 -0.77 -11.46 8.08
CA GLY A 47 0.29 -11.63 7.08
C GLY A 47 1.53 -10.83 7.37
N HIS A 48 1.39 -9.66 8.02
CA HIS A 48 2.50 -8.81 8.42
C HIS A 48 3.29 -9.38 9.62
N ARG A 49 2.65 -10.22 10.44
CA ARG A 49 3.25 -10.79 11.65
C ARG A 49 3.73 -12.23 11.48
N SER A 50 3.56 -12.82 10.29
CA SER A 50 3.90 -14.22 10.08
C SER A 50 5.41 -14.44 10.12
N ARG A 51 5.79 -15.66 10.50
CA ARG A 51 7.18 -16.09 10.49
C ARG A 51 7.82 -15.94 9.12
N LEU A 52 7.12 -16.32 8.07
CA LEU A 52 7.61 -16.24 6.70
C LEU A 52 7.94 -14.80 6.29
N THR A 53 7.07 -13.86 6.64
CA THR A 53 7.30 -12.43 6.40
C THR A 53 8.54 -11.93 7.15
N TRP A 54 8.68 -12.28 8.42
CA TRP A 54 9.83 -11.88 9.22
C TRP A 54 11.14 -12.48 8.74
N GLU A 55 11.14 -13.75 8.29
CA GLU A 55 12.32 -14.36 7.69
C GLU A 55 12.75 -13.61 6.44
N PHE A 56 11.79 -13.22 5.59
CA PHE A 56 12.08 -12.41 4.41
C PHE A 56 12.72 -11.07 4.80
N ILE A 57 12.13 -10.37 5.77
CA ILE A 57 12.63 -9.07 6.23
C ILE A 57 14.07 -9.19 6.73
N ARG A 58 14.36 -10.19 7.55
CA ARG A 58 15.71 -10.42 8.08
C ARG A 58 16.73 -10.72 6.96
N ALA A 59 16.30 -11.42 5.92
CA ALA A 59 17.17 -11.76 4.80
C ALA A 59 17.62 -10.53 4.00
N GLN A 60 16.97 -9.39 4.16
CA GLN A 60 17.35 -8.13 3.49
C GLN A 60 18.51 -7.40 4.15
N ARG A 61 19.03 -7.92 5.26
CA ARG A 61 20.27 -7.46 5.92
C ARG A 61 20.29 -5.97 6.24
N GLY A 62 19.21 -5.47 6.86
CA GLY A 62 19.12 -4.08 7.29
C GLY A 62 18.69 -3.08 6.24
N ARG A 63 18.47 -3.50 5.01
CA ARG A 63 17.89 -2.65 3.96
C ARG A 63 16.41 -2.37 4.24
N LEU A 64 15.71 -3.29 4.88
CA LEU A 64 14.29 -3.21 5.16
C LEU A 64 14.07 -3.22 6.67
N TRP A 65 13.52 -2.14 7.19
CA TRP A 65 13.14 -2.00 8.59
C TRP A 65 11.62 -1.86 8.69
N VAL A 66 11.02 -2.45 9.71
CA VAL A 66 9.57 -2.49 9.85
C VAL A 66 9.16 -2.03 11.24
N GLU A 67 8.17 -1.13 11.28
CA GLU A 67 7.52 -0.70 12.51
C GLU A 67 6.00 -0.86 12.37
N PHE A 68 5.32 -1.10 13.48
CA PHE A 68 3.87 -1.26 13.48
C PHE A 68 3.19 0.02 13.93
N LEU A 69 2.05 0.32 13.29
CA LEU A 69 1.13 1.32 13.82
C LEU A 69 0.56 0.85 15.16
N PRO A 70 0.27 1.79 16.09
CA PRO A 70 -0.31 1.41 17.38
C PRO A 70 -1.70 0.81 17.20
N GLY A 71 -1.92 -0.38 17.72
CA GLY A 71 -3.20 -1.06 17.73
C GLY A 71 -3.91 -1.07 16.37
N TYR A 72 -5.25 -1.05 16.39
CA TYR A 72 -6.07 -0.83 15.21
C TYR A 72 -6.35 0.66 15.06
N ALA A 73 -5.59 1.30 14.20
CA ALA A 73 -5.65 2.76 14.02
C ALA A 73 -5.68 3.12 12.53
N PRO A 74 -6.76 2.80 11.80
CA PRO A 74 -6.85 3.07 10.36
C PRO A 74 -6.76 4.56 10.03
N ASP A 75 -7.21 5.43 10.93
CA ASP A 75 -7.16 6.88 10.73
C ASP A 75 -5.74 7.44 10.66
N LEU A 76 -4.77 6.70 11.18
CA LEU A 76 -3.36 7.06 11.14
C LEU A 76 -2.64 6.50 9.92
N ASN A 77 -3.33 5.75 9.08
CA ASN A 77 -2.73 5.13 7.90
C ASN A 77 -3.17 5.86 6.62
N PRO A 78 -2.30 6.65 5.99
CA PRO A 78 -2.69 7.39 4.79
C PRO A 78 -3.12 6.51 3.62
N VAL A 79 -2.73 5.23 3.58
CA VAL A 79 -3.18 4.28 2.57
C VAL A 79 -4.68 4.04 2.64
N GLU A 80 -5.29 4.11 3.82
CA GLU A 80 -6.74 3.97 3.95
C GLU A 80 -7.49 5.10 3.24
N TYR A 81 -6.94 6.31 3.24
CA TYR A 81 -7.52 7.44 2.52
C TYR A 81 -7.34 7.30 1.01
N LEU A 82 -6.24 6.71 0.57
CA LEU A 82 -6.03 6.34 -0.84
C LEU A 82 -7.13 5.39 -1.32
N TRP A 83 -7.40 4.33 -0.57
CA TRP A 83 -8.45 3.36 -0.93
C TRP A 83 -9.84 3.99 -0.89
N SER A 84 -10.12 4.86 0.07
CA SER A 84 -11.40 5.57 0.16
C SER A 84 -11.62 6.47 -1.05
N HIS A 85 -10.62 7.24 -1.45
CA HIS A 85 -10.69 8.07 -2.65
C HIS A 85 -10.96 7.24 -3.90
N TRP A 86 -10.22 6.14 -4.06
CA TRP A 86 -10.36 5.24 -5.18
C TRP A 86 -11.78 4.66 -5.28
N LYS A 87 -12.33 4.20 -4.16
CA LYS A 87 -13.70 3.67 -4.13
C LYS A 87 -14.76 4.72 -4.41
N GLN A 88 -14.60 5.93 -3.88
CA GLN A 88 -15.62 6.97 -3.96
C GLN A 88 -15.57 7.76 -5.26
N HIS A 89 -14.41 7.99 -5.80
CA HIS A 89 -14.22 8.91 -6.91
C HIS A 89 -13.78 8.24 -8.22
N GLU A 90 -13.12 7.11 -8.14
CA GLU A 90 -12.55 6.45 -9.33
C GLU A 90 -13.34 5.23 -9.79
N LEU A 91 -14.10 4.58 -8.90
CA LEU A 91 -14.87 3.38 -9.22
C LEU A 91 -16.40 3.54 -9.16
N PRO A 92 -17.00 4.72 -8.93
CA PRO A 92 -18.45 4.78 -8.81
C PRO A 92 -19.13 4.25 -10.09
N ASN A 93 -20.17 3.43 -9.90
CA ASN A 93 -20.98 2.85 -10.97
C ASN A 93 -20.23 1.84 -11.88
N PHE A 94 -19.04 1.41 -11.53
CA PHE A 94 -18.35 0.38 -12.28
C PHE A 94 -18.78 -1.01 -11.79
N CYS A 95 -19.28 -1.83 -12.71
CA CYS A 95 -19.76 -3.19 -12.42
C CYS A 95 -18.93 -4.20 -13.20
N PRO A 96 -17.78 -4.63 -12.69
CA PRO A 96 -16.96 -5.62 -13.39
C PRO A 96 -17.60 -6.99 -13.40
N THR A 97 -17.50 -7.73 -14.50
CA THR A 97 -17.98 -9.11 -14.61
C THR A 97 -16.88 -10.14 -14.38
N THR A 98 -15.61 -9.71 -14.47
CA THR A 98 -14.46 -10.58 -14.25
C THR A 98 -13.41 -9.87 -13.41
N PHE A 99 -12.53 -10.65 -12.76
CA PHE A 99 -11.37 -10.09 -12.06
C PHE A 99 -10.45 -9.32 -13.03
N GLY A 100 -10.31 -9.81 -14.26
CA GLY A 100 -9.50 -9.11 -15.26
C GLY A 100 -10.00 -7.70 -15.57
N GLN A 101 -11.32 -7.53 -15.73
CA GLN A 101 -11.93 -6.22 -15.96
C GLN A 101 -11.72 -5.30 -14.76
N LEU A 102 -11.96 -5.81 -13.55
CA LEU A 102 -11.75 -5.06 -12.32
C LEU A 102 -10.28 -4.63 -12.20
N SER A 103 -9.37 -5.57 -12.40
CA SER A 103 -7.93 -5.32 -12.28
C SER A 103 -7.46 -4.26 -13.28
N ASN A 104 -7.89 -4.33 -14.53
CA ASN A 104 -7.51 -3.36 -15.56
C ASN A 104 -8.04 -1.96 -15.23
N TYR A 105 -9.30 -1.87 -14.86
CA TYR A 105 -9.92 -0.58 -14.50
C TYR A 105 -9.25 0.00 -13.25
N ALA A 106 -9.04 -0.81 -12.24
CA ALA A 106 -8.40 -0.40 -10.99
C ALA A 106 -6.99 0.13 -11.24
N ARG A 107 -6.19 -0.55 -12.06
CA ARG A 107 -4.84 -0.10 -12.40
C ARG A 107 -4.82 1.24 -13.10
N ARG A 108 -5.72 1.46 -14.05
CA ARG A 108 -5.81 2.74 -14.75
C ARG A 108 -6.14 3.87 -13.77
N ALA A 109 -7.11 3.63 -12.90
CA ALA A 109 -7.51 4.61 -11.90
C ALA A 109 -6.37 4.93 -10.94
N LEU A 110 -5.68 3.93 -10.43
CA LEU A 110 -4.55 4.12 -9.53
C LEU A 110 -3.38 4.84 -10.22
N ARG A 111 -3.12 4.54 -11.49
CA ARG A 111 -2.09 5.24 -12.26
C ARG A 111 -2.43 6.71 -12.46
N ARG A 112 -3.71 7.05 -12.71
CA ARG A 112 -4.15 8.45 -12.80
C ARG A 112 -3.93 9.17 -11.47
N MET A 113 -4.30 8.55 -10.36
CA MET A 113 -4.11 9.10 -9.02
C MET A 113 -2.62 9.35 -8.74
N ARG A 114 -1.75 8.42 -9.12
CA ARG A 114 -0.31 8.53 -8.87
C ARG A 114 0.34 9.71 -9.58
N LYS A 115 -0.24 10.17 -10.68
CA LYS A 115 0.24 11.36 -11.40
C LYS A 115 -0.17 12.68 -10.74
N ARG A 116 -0.83 12.62 -9.59
CA ARG A 116 -1.33 13.78 -8.86
C ARG A 116 -0.68 13.87 -7.47
N PRO A 117 0.54 14.43 -7.37
CA PRO A 117 1.25 14.51 -6.08
C PRO A 117 0.45 15.25 -4.99
N SER A 118 -0.33 16.26 -5.37
CA SER A 118 -1.18 16.99 -4.43
C SER A 118 -2.24 16.10 -3.78
N LEU A 119 -2.73 15.10 -4.52
CA LEU A 119 -3.67 14.13 -3.98
C LEU A 119 -3.01 13.23 -2.93
N VAL A 120 -1.81 12.75 -3.21
CA VAL A 120 -1.03 11.93 -2.28
C VAL A 120 -0.74 12.71 -1.00
N ILE A 121 -0.32 13.96 -1.12
CA ILE A 121 -0.08 14.85 0.02
C ILE A 121 -1.36 15.03 0.86
N ALA A 122 -2.53 15.14 0.19
CA ALA A 122 -3.80 15.25 0.88
C ALA A 122 -4.11 14.02 1.74
N PHE A 123 -3.73 12.82 1.31
CA PHE A 123 -3.90 11.60 2.12
C PHE A 123 -3.07 11.66 3.41
N TRP A 124 -1.84 12.15 3.32
CA TRP A 124 -1.00 12.37 4.50
C TRP A 124 -1.61 13.38 5.46
N ARG A 125 -2.16 14.47 4.93
CA ARG A 125 -2.83 15.49 5.75
C ARG A 125 -4.06 14.94 6.46
N GLN A 126 -4.85 14.11 5.77
CA GLN A 126 -6.01 13.46 6.38
C GLN A 126 -5.60 12.54 7.54
N ALA A 127 -4.49 11.86 7.42
CA ALA A 127 -3.93 11.02 8.48
C ALA A 127 -3.24 11.83 9.59
N GLU A 128 -3.14 13.15 9.44
CA GLU A 128 -2.43 14.05 10.36
C GLU A 128 -0.95 13.69 10.54
N LEU A 129 -0.37 13.09 9.51
CA LEU A 129 1.04 12.68 9.50
C LEU A 129 1.87 13.47 8.49
N PHE A 130 1.35 14.58 8.00
CA PHE A 130 2.07 15.38 7.02
C PHE A 130 3.33 15.98 7.64
N PRO A 131 4.50 15.86 7.00
CA PRO A 131 5.72 16.45 7.52
C PRO A 131 5.65 18.00 7.43
N LEU A 132 6.12 18.64 8.44
CA LEU A 132 6.20 20.10 8.50
C LEU A 132 7.39 20.63 7.69
#